data_b755eb871b55cb0cc745d2cbb09a96c9
#
_entry.id   b755eb871b55cb0cc745d2cbb09a96c9
#
_cell.length_a   1.000
_cell.length_b   1.000
_cell.length_c   1.000
_cell.angle_alpha   90.00
_cell.angle_beta   90.00
_cell.angle_gamma   90.00
#
_symmetry.space_group_name_H-M   'P 1'
#
loop_
_entity.id
_entity.type
_entity.pdbx_description
1 polymer ?
#
loop_
_entity_poly.entity_id
_entity_poly.type
_entity_poly.pdbx_seq_one_letter_code
_entity_poly.pdbx_strand_id
1 'polypeptide(L)'
;MEEEINHTIALYEEKNLALIQKIPTPITPIKLDQSHKQITLAYFDKKSTVDYMGIVQGIPICFDAKECHKDSFPLQNLHAHQMDFMKRFMLQGGISFIILSFSKRGEKYYVPYRELEYFYQRMEEGGKKSFRYDELREAFLVEAKKDLLVHFLEALNQDILCLNNMNKA
;
A
#
# COMPACT_ATOMS: atom_id res chain seq x y z
N MET A 1 1.20 -5.33 11.53
CA MET A 1 0.69 -5.35 10.13
C MET A 1 1.77 -5.62 9.08
N GLU A 2 2.90 -4.92 9.05
CA GLU A 2 3.95 -5.17 8.03
C GLU A 2 4.49 -6.61 8.06
N GLU A 3 4.69 -7.21 9.24
CA GLU A 3 5.11 -8.61 9.36
C GLU A 3 4.10 -9.59 8.75
N GLU A 4 2.80 -9.32 8.92
CA GLU A 4 1.73 -10.14 8.32
C GLU A 4 1.72 -10.01 6.80
N ILE A 5 1.99 -8.80 6.26
CA ILE A 5 2.15 -8.58 4.82
C ILE A 5 3.39 -9.32 4.32
N ASN A 6 4.53 -9.18 4.99
CA ASN A 6 5.77 -9.86 4.61
C ASN A 6 5.60 -11.39 4.58
N HIS A 7 4.92 -11.95 5.57
CA HIS A 7 4.58 -13.37 5.58
C HIS A 7 3.68 -13.76 4.40
N THR A 8 2.64 -12.96 4.13
CA THR A 8 1.69 -13.22 3.03
C THR A 8 2.38 -13.15 1.67
N ILE A 9 3.25 -12.15 1.42
CA ILE A 9 3.94 -12.03 0.12
C ILE A 9 4.95 -13.16 -0.10
N ALA A 10 5.61 -13.67 0.97
CA ALA A 10 6.47 -14.84 0.86
C ALA A 10 5.68 -16.09 0.42
N LEU A 11 4.47 -16.31 0.99
CA LEU A 11 3.59 -17.39 0.56
C LEU A 11 3.06 -17.21 -0.86
N TYR A 12 2.84 -15.97 -1.31
CA TYR A 12 2.47 -15.70 -2.71
C TYR A 12 3.60 -16.09 -3.67
N GLU A 13 4.84 -15.79 -3.31
CA GLU A 13 6.02 -16.17 -4.10
C GLU A 13 6.17 -17.69 -4.18
N GLU A 14 6.11 -18.41 -3.04
CA GLU A 14 6.16 -19.87 -3.01
C GLU A 14 5.08 -20.52 -3.91
N LYS A 15 3.89 -19.92 -3.96
CA LYS A 15 2.75 -20.42 -4.74
C LYS A 15 2.72 -19.90 -6.19
N ASN A 16 3.73 -19.15 -6.62
CA ASN A 16 3.78 -18.47 -7.92
C ASN A 16 2.54 -17.61 -8.23
N LEU A 17 1.97 -16.97 -7.21
CA LEU A 17 0.81 -16.07 -7.35
C LEU A 17 1.25 -14.62 -7.61
N ALA A 18 2.33 -14.21 -6.98
CA ALA A 18 2.89 -12.86 -7.11
C ALA A 18 4.37 -12.85 -6.72
N LEU A 19 5.11 -11.89 -7.24
CA LEU A 19 6.46 -11.54 -6.80
C LEU A 19 6.43 -10.10 -6.31
N ILE A 20 6.53 -9.91 -4.99
CA ILE A 20 6.41 -8.61 -4.35
C ILE A 20 7.59 -8.42 -3.41
N GLN A 21 8.17 -7.22 -3.43
CA GLN A 21 9.31 -6.87 -2.61
C GLN A 21 8.99 -5.65 -1.73
N LYS A 22 9.42 -5.71 -0.47
CA LYS A 22 9.46 -4.53 0.38
C LYS A 22 10.58 -3.60 -0.08
N ILE A 23 10.26 -2.32 -0.28
CA ILE A 23 11.22 -1.31 -0.70
C ILE A 23 11.95 -0.78 0.53
N PRO A 24 13.27 -0.96 0.63
CA PRO A 24 14.03 -0.46 1.76
C PRO A 24 14.11 1.07 1.72
N THR A 25 14.12 1.69 2.90
CA THR A 25 14.39 3.11 3.00
C THR A 25 15.82 3.38 2.52
N PRO A 26 16.03 4.24 1.51
CA PRO A 26 17.36 4.51 0.99
C PRO A 26 18.18 5.30 2.02
N ILE A 27 19.36 4.78 2.35
CA ILE A 27 20.32 5.43 3.23
C ILE A 27 21.67 5.57 2.51
N THR A 28 22.35 6.71 2.72
CA THR A 28 23.71 6.92 2.24
C THR A 28 24.67 6.86 3.42
N PRO A 29 25.60 5.86 3.44
CA PRO A 29 26.55 5.73 4.51
C PRO A 29 27.61 6.84 4.44
N ILE A 30 27.90 7.48 5.60
CA ILE A 30 28.97 8.46 5.76
C ILE A 30 30.22 7.80 6.34
N LYS A 31 30.02 6.90 7.31
CA LYS A 31 31.11 6.17 7.95
C LYS A 31 30.82 4.67 7.96
N LEU A 32 31.80 3.91 7.53
CA LEU A 32 31.80 2.46 7.52
C LEU A 32 32.87 1.93 8.48
N ASP A 33 32.48 1.01 9.35
CA ASP A 33 33.44 0.16 10.06
C ASP A 33 33.72 -1.08 9.20
N GLN A 34 34.86 -1.10 8.54
CA GLN A 34 35.26 -2.21 7.65
C GLN A 34 35.54 -3.49 8.45
N SER A 35 35.97 -3.38 9.71
CA SER A 35 36.31 -4.55 10.53
C SER A 35 35.08 -5.35 10.95
N HIS A 36 33.98 -4.66 11.24
CA HIS A 36 32.70 -5.28 11.64
C HIS A 36 31.65 -5.30 10.53
N LYS A 37 31.94 -4.79 9.34
CA LYS A 37 30.98 -4.64 8.22
C LYS A 37 29.72 -3.89 8.62
N GLN A 38 29.86 -2.84 9.42
CA GLN A 38 28.75 -2.05 9.96
C GLN A 38 28.79 -0.61 9.46
N ILE A 39 27.61 -0.03 9.30
CA ILE A 39 27.45 1.40 9.04
C ILE A 39 27.35 2.08 10.41
N THR A 40 28.33 2.92 10.75
CA THR A 40 28.35 3.64 12.02
C THR A 40 27.68 5.02 11.96
N LEU A 41 27.58 5.58 10.74
CA LEU A 41 26.87 6.84 10.48
C LEU A 41 26.32 6.83 9.05
N ALA A 42 25.04 7.14 8.92
CA ALA A 42 24.37 7.29 7.63
C ALA A 42 23.30 8.38 7.72
N TYR A 43 22.86 8.91 6.58
CA TYR A 43 21.69 9.77 6.48
C TYR A 43 20.67 9.18 5.50
N PHE A 44 19.39 9.55 5.67
CA PHE A 44 18.35 9.19 4.73
C PHE A 44 18.52 10.01 3.45
N ASP A 45 18.73 9.33 2.33
CA ASP A 45 19.00 9.98 1.04
C ASP A 45 17.73 10.61 0.46
N LYS A 46 16.66 9.85 0.42
CA LYS A 46 15.34 10.29 -0.08
C LYS A 46 14.21 9.71 0.79
N LYS A 47 13.06 10.36 0.76
CA LYS A 47 11.85 9.76 1.32
C LYS A 47 11.47 8.54 0.50
N SER A 48 11.15 7.42 1.14
CA SER A 48 10.60 6.24 0.47
C SER A 48 9.34 6.64 -0.32
N THR A 49 9.18 6.07 -1.52
CA THR A 49 8.00 6.34 -2.37
C THR A 49 6.78 5.59 -1.88
N VAL A 50 6.90 4.26 -1.78
CA VAL A 50 5.90 3.32 -1.26
C VAL A 50 6.63 2.21 -0.52
N ASP A 51 5.92 1.43 0.29
CA ASP A 51 6.53 0.37 1.09
C ASP A 51 6.78 -0.92 0.28
N TYR A 52 5.94 -1.19 -0.73
CA TYR A 52 5.97 -2.43 -1.50
C TYR A 52 5.78 -2.19 -3.00
N MET A 53 6.51 -2.96 -3.81
CA MET A 53 6.33 -3.02 -5.27
C MET A 53 6.48 -4.45 -5.75
N GLY A 54 5.81 -4.77 -6.85
CA GLY A 54 5.93 -6.11 -7.44
C GLY A 54 5.04 -6.33 -8.64
N ILE A 55 4.89 -7.61 -8.98
CA ILE A 55 4.08 -8.07 -10.11
C ILE A 55 3.16 -9.18 -9.62
N VAL A 56 1.88 -9.08 -9.97
CA VAL A 56 0.86 -10.10 -9.77
C VAL A 56 0.40 -10.59 -11.13
N GLN A 57 0.86 -11.77 -11.53
CA GLN A 57 0.49 -12.42 -12.81
C GLN A 57 0.56 -11.47 -14.03
N GLY A 58 1.67 -10.75 -14.15
CA GLY A 58 1.91 -9.82 -15.25
C GLY A 58 1.43 -8.39 -15.00
N ILE A 59 0.69 -8.13 -13.92
CA ILE A 59 0.18 -6.80 -13.57
C ILE A 59 1.15 -6.14 -12.57
N PRO A 60 1.78 -5.01 -12.91
CA PRO A 60 2.60 -4.26 -11.98
C PRO A 60 1.73 -3.68 -10.87
N ILE A 61 2.18 -3.80 -9.63
CA ILE A 61 1.51 -3.22 -8.46
C ILE A 61 2.48 -2.44 -7.59
N CYS A 62 2.00 -1.41 -6.92
CA CYS A 62 2.70 -0.78 -5.81
C CYS A 62 1.70 -0.41 -4.70
N PHE A 63 2.14 -0.52 -3.45
CA PHE A 63 1.27 -0.17 -2.34
C PHE A 63 2.04 0.23 -1.08
N ASP A 64 1.32 0.89 -0.20
CA ASP A 64 1.79 1.33 1.10
C ASP A 64 0.98 0.66 2.21
N ALA A 65 1.59 0.44 3.36
CA ALA A 65 0.95 -0.17 4.51
C ALA A 65 0.68 0.89 5.58
N LYS A 66 -0.58 1.06 5.97
CA LYS A 66 -1.00 2.05 6.96
C LYS A 66 -1.79 1.41 8.09
N GLU A 67 -1.55 1.88 9.29
CA GLU A 67 -2.29 1.45 10.47
C GLU A 67 -2.97 2.64 11.16
N CYS A 68 -4.22 2.45 11.58
CA CYS A 68 -5.02 3.44 12.28
C CYS A 68 -5.69 2.82 13.50
N HIS A 69 -5.48 3.41 14.68
CA HIS A 69 -6.12 2.97 15.93
C HIS A 69 -7.53 3.52 16.13
N LYS A 70 -7.99 4.43 15.24
CA LYS A 70 -9.31 5.06 15.29
C LYS A 70 -10.19 4.52 14.17
N ASP A 71 -11.49 4.75 14.27
CA ASP A 71 -12.46 4.41 13.21
C ASP A 71 -12.41 5.36 12.00
N SER A 72 -11.54 6.37 12.06
CA SER A 72 -11.34 7.36 11.00
C SER A 72 -9.86 7.55 10.72
N PHE A 73 -9.47 7.41 9.45
CA PHE A 73 -8.10 7.55 8.98
C PHE A 73 -7.81 8.99 8.56
N PRO A 74 -6.86 9.68 9.20
CA PRO A 74 -6.47 11.04 8.84
C PRO A 74 -5.71 11.07 7.51
N LEU A 75 -6.14 11.90 6.55
CA LEU A 75 -5.49 12.01 5.23
C LEU A 75 -4.06 12.59 5.30
N GLN A 76 -3.71 13.30 6.38
CA GLN A 76 -2.33 13.76 6.62
C GLN A 76 -1.31 12.61 6.74
N ASN A 77 -1.78 11.39 7.02
CA ASN A 77 -0.94 10.19 7.09
C ASN A 77 -0.60 9.62 5.69
N LEU A 78 -1.24 10.14 4.65
CA LEU A 78 -0.88 9.92 3.25
C LEU A 78 0.01 11.09 2.82
N HIS A 79 1.30 10.82 2.62
CA HIS A 79 2.21 11.87 2.21
C HIS A 79 2.05 12.21 0.72
N ALA A 80 2.13 13.50 0.40
CA ALA A 80 1.96 13.98 -0.99
C ALA A 80 2.89 13.28 -2.00
N HIS A 81 4.15 12.98 -1.60
CA HIS A 81 5.09 12.28 -2.47
C HIS A 81 4.69 10.81 -2.72
N GLN A 82 4.01 10.14 -1.77
CA GLN A 82 3.46 8.79 -1.96
C GLN A 82 2.29 8.83 -2.94
N MET A 83 1.37 9.79 -2.77
CA MET A 83 0.24 9.99 -3.68
C MET A 83 0.69 10.31 -5.11
N ASP A 84 1.69 11.21 -5.27
CA ASP A 84 2.26 11.54 -6.58
C ASP A 84 2.94 10.31 -7.22
N PHE A 85 3.69 9.52 -6.46
CA PHE A 85 4.30 8.31 -6.98
C PHE A 85 3.24 7.29 -7.44
N MET A 86 2.22 7.02 -6.62
CA MET A 86 1.12 6.12 -6.96
C MET A 86 0.39 6.57 -8.23
N LYS A 87 0.12 7.87 -8.36
CA LYS A 87 -0.49 8.45 -9.56
C LYS A 87 0.35 8.19 -10.80
N ARG A 88 1.64 8.49 -10.75
CA ARG A 88 2.56 8.26 -11.87
C ARG A 88 2.70 6.77 -12.21
N PHE A 89 2.66 5.91 -11.21
CA PHE A 89 2.71 4.47 -11.40
C PHE A 89 1.47 3.96 -12.17
N MET A 90 0.29 4.47 -11.82
CA MET A 90 -0.96 4.14 -12.55
C MET A 90 -0.95 4.66 -13.99
N LEU A 91 -0.37 5.84 -14.24
CA LEU A 91 -0.22 6.37 -15.61
C LEU A 91 0.68 5.49 -16.50
N GLN A 92 1.53 4.65 -15.92
CA GLN A 92 2.33 3.64 -16.63
C GLN A 92 1.62 2.28 -16.76
N GLY A 93 0.32 2.20 -16.41
CA GLY A 93 -0.48 0.98 -16.52
C GLY A 93 -0.37 0.03 -15.32
N GLY A 94 0.26 0.45 -14.23
CA GLY A 94 0.28 -0.30 -12.98
C GLY A 94 -0.98 -0.05 -12.13
N ILE A 95 -1.10 -0.78 -11.02
CA ILE A 95 -2.16 -0.61 -10.02
C ILE A 95 -1.56 -0.16 -8.71
N SER A 96 -2.14 0.89 -8.12
CA SER A 96 -1.68 1.47 -6.86
C SER A 96 -2.79 1.46 -5.81
N PHE A 97 -2.45 1.14 -4.58
CA PHE A 97 -3.39 1.06 -3.45
C PHE A 97 -2.68 1.21 -2.11
N ILE A 98 -3.43 1.24 -1.03
CA ILE A 98 -2.88 1.02 0.31
C ILE A 98 -3.57 -0.19 0.97
N ILE A 99 -2.84 -0.86 1.85
CA ILE A 99 -3.43 -1.78 2.82
C ILE A 99 -3.57 -1.01 4.13
N LEU A 100 -4.82 -0.76 4.53
CA LEU A 100 -5.13 0.00 5.73
C LEU A 100 -5.71 -0.90 6.81
N SER A 101 -5.05 -0.96 7.96
CA SER A 101 -5.54 -1.68 9.14
C SER A 101 -6.22 -0.71 10.12
N PHE A 102 -7.48 -0.98 10.45
CA PHE A 102 -8.16 -0.36 11.59
C PHE A 102 -7.98 -1.27 12.81
N SER A 103 -6.90 -1.08 13.57
CA SER A 103 -6.46 -2.02 14.61
C SER A 103 -7.48 -2.19 15.75
N LYS A 104 -8.25 -1.14 16.10
CA LYS A 104 -9.33 -1.23 17.08
C LYS A 104 -10.44 -2.19 16.65
N ARG A 105 -10.66 -2.35 15.34
CA ARG A 105 -11.70 -3.20 14.76
C ARG A 105 -11.17 -4.58 14.37
N GLY A 106 -9.85 -4.73 14.27
CA GLY A 106 -9.21 -5.92 13.71
C GLY A 106 -9.46 -6.10 12.21
N GLU A 107 -9.91 -5.06 11.51
CA GLU A 107 -10.26 -5.08 10.09
C GLU A 107 -9.13 -4.49 9.25
N LYS A 108 -8.91 -5.08 8.09
CA LYS A 108 -7.96 -4.58 7.09
C LYS A 108 -8.69 -4.32 5.77
N TYR A 109 -8.35 -3.25 5.10
CA TYR A 109 -8.95 -2.84 3.83
C TYR A 109 -7.88 -2.65 2.76
N TYR A 110 -8.16 -3.12 1.58
CA TYR A 110 -7.51 -2.70 0.35
C TYR A 110 -8.19 -1.40 -0.09
N VAL A 111 -7.46 -0.30 -0.16
CA VAL A 111 -8.02 0.99 -0.58
C VAL A 111 -7.37 1.40 -1.90
N PRO A 112 -8.11 1.31 -3.03
CA PRO A 112 -7.59 1.67 -4.34
C PRO A 112 -7.15 3.13 -4.40
N TYR A 113 -6.13 3.45 -5.20
CA TYR A 113 -5.66 4.84 -5.39
C TYR A 113 -6.80 5.80 -5.76
N ARG A 114 -7.75 5.40 -6.61
CA ARG A 114 -8.88 6.25 -7.00
C ARG A 114 -9.79 6.67 -5.83
N GLU A 115 -9.93 5.82 -4.81
CA GLU A 115 -10.67 6.18 -3.58
C GLU A 115 -9.86 7.13 -2.71
N LEU A 116 -8.54 6.92 -2.62
CA LEU A 116 -7.63 7.85 -1.94
C LEU A 116 -7.64 9.22 -2.62
N GLU A 117 -7.59 9.26 -3.94
CA GLU A 117 -7.66 10.49 -4.74
C GLU A 117 -8.99 11.23 -4.52
N TYR A 118 -10.10 10.51 -4.50
CA TYR A 118 -11.42 11.08 -4.17
C TYR A 118 -11.45 11.73 -2.77
N PHE A 119 -10.94 11.03 -1.74
CA PHE A 119 -10.87 11.60 -0.39
C PHE A 119 -9.94 12.79 -0.29
N TYR A 120 -8.85 12.76 -1.04
CA TYR A 120 -7.88 13.86 -1.10
C TYR A 120 -8.48 15.10 -1.77
N GLN A 121 -9.13 14.95 -2.90
CA GLN A 121 -9.84 16.03 -3.59
C GLN A 121 -10.95 16.64 -2.70
N ARG A 122 -11.75 15.79 -2.05
CA ARG A 122 -12.76 16.24 -1.07
C ARG A 122 -12.14 17.13 0.02
N MET A 123 -10.95 16.77 0.50
CA MET A 123 -10.24 17.56 1.50
C MET A 123 -9.75 18.90 0.93
N GLU A 124 -9.20 18.91 -0.28
CA GLU A 124 -8.73 20.14 -0.96
C GLU A 124 -9.87 21.12 -1.24
N GLU A 125 -11.07 20.62 -1.50
CA GLU A 125 -12.30 21.41 -1.68
C GLU A 125 -12.90 21.91 -0.34
N GLY A 126 -12.18 21.74 0.77
CA GLY A 126 -12.60 22.20 2.10
C GLY A 126 -13.48 21.21 2.88
N GLY A 127 -13.61 19.97 2.40
CA GLY A 127 -14.35 18.91 3.07
C GLY A 127 -13.57 18.22 4.19
N LYS A 128 -14.01 17.02 4.56
CA LYS A 128 -13.40 16.23 5.66
C LYS A 128 -11.94 15.89 5.39
N LYS A 129 -11.08 16.09 6.39
CA LYS A 129 -9.65 15.75 6.35
C LYS A 129 -9.35 14.31 6.76
N SER A 130 -10.36 13.46 6.73
CA SER A 130 -10.27 12.05 7.06
C SER A 130 -11.41 11.29 6.41
N PHE A 131 -11.27 9.98 6.30
CA PHE A 131 -12.37 9.08 5.95
C PHE A 131 -12.53 7.99 7.01
N ARG A 132 -13.74 7.47 7.15
CA ARG A 132 -14.07 6.41 8.10
C ARG A 132 -14.06 5.05 7.39
N TYR A 133 -13.94 3.97 8.20
CA TYR A 133 -14.01 2.60 7.70
C TYR A 133 -15.33 2.33 6.95
N ASP A 134 -16.44 2.93 7.39
CA ASP A 134 -17.78 2.77 6.80
C ASP A 134 -17.99 3.59 5.49
N GLU A 135 -17.03 4.42 5.12
CA GLU A 135 -16.96 5.06 3.78
C GLU A 135 -16.23 4.15 2.75
N LEU A 136 -15.58 3.07 3.21
CA LEU A 136 -14.91 2.10 2.33
C LEU A 136 -15.88 1.02 1.87
N ARG A 137 -15.64 0.48 0.67
CA ARG A 137 -16.48 -0.60 0.12
C ARG A 137 -16.22 -1.92 0.82
N GLU A 138 -17.26 -2.65 1.17
CA GLU A 138 -17.17 -3.99 1.74
C GLU A 138 -16.39 -4.97 0.84
N ALA A 139 -16.51 -4.82 -0.49
CA ALA A 139 -15.76 -5.62 -1.46
C ALA A 139 -14.23 -5.50 -1.35
N PHE A 140 -13.73 -4.49 -0.64
CA PHE A 140 -12.30 -4.27 -0.39
C PHE A 140 -11.87 -4.65 1.04
N LEU A 141 -12.73 -5.27 1.82
CA LEU A 141 -12.33 -5.89 3.09
C LEU A 141 -11.36 -7.03 2.79
N VAL A 142 -10.21 -7.01 3.46
CA VAL A 142 -9.17 -8.03 3.31
C VAL A 142 -9.34 -9.07 4.39
N GLU A 143 -9.81 -10.22 4.01
CA GLU A 143 -10.00 -11.36 4.93
C GLU A 143 -8.74 -12.22 5.00
N ALA A 144 -8.46 -12.75 6.19
CA ALA A 144 -7.44 -13.78 6.35
C ALA A 144 -7.97 -15.13 5.82
N LYS A 145 -7.17 -15.85 5.05
CA LYS A 145 -7.51 -17.19 4.53
C LYS A 145 -6.38 -18.17 4.81
N LYS A 146 -6.66 -19.16 5.66
CA LYS A 146 -5.65 -20.16 6.09
C LYS A 146 -4.40 -19.43 6.63
N ASP A 147 -3.26 -19.65 5.96
CA ASP A 147 -1.96 -19.07 6.34
C ASP A 147 -1.75 -17.66 5.78
N LEU A 148 -2.66 -17.16 4.92
CA LEU A 148 -2.60 -15.84 4.32
C LEU A 148 -3.28 -14.81 5.23
N LEU A 149 -2.49 -14.14 6.07
CA LEU A 149 -3.00 -13.20 7.07
C LEU A 149 -3.52 -11.88 6.47
N VAL A 150 -3.03 -11.51 5.28
CA VAL A 150 -3.45 -10.31 4.55
C VAL A 150 -3.68 -10.69 3.08
N HIS A 151 -4.75 -11.43 2.81
CA HIS A 151 -5.03 -11.97 1.48
C HIS A 151 -5.70 -10.93 0.57
N PHE A 152 -4.92 -9.98 0.04
CA PHE A 152 -5.43 -8.87 -0.75
C PHE A 152 -5.65 -9.15 -2.26
N LEU A 153 -5.28 -10.31 -2.79
CA LEU A 153 -5.43 -10.61 -4.23
C LEU A 153 -6.88 -10.63 -4.70
N GLU A 154 -7.83 -10.98 -3.81
CA GLU A 154 -9.26 -10.94 -4.16
C GLU A 154 -9.75 -9.51 -4.31
N ALA A 155 -9.39 -8.62 -3.39
CA ALA A 155 -9.71 -7.21 -3.48
C ALA A 155 -9.02 -6.54 -4.68
N LEU A 156 -7.76 -6.90 -4.97
CA LEU A 156 -7.07 -6.48 -6.20
C LEU A 156 -7.82 -6.90 -7.46
N ASN A 157 -8.32 -8.14 -7.51
CA ASN A 157 -9.10 -8.61 -8.65
C ASN A 157 -10.40 -7.82 -8.82
N GLN A 158 -11.10 -7.50 -7.73
CA GLN A 158 -12.27 -6.63 -7.76
C GLN A 158 -11.93 -5.22 -8.26
N ASP A 159 -10.78 -4.67 -7.87
CA ASP A 159 -10.30 -3.38 -8.35
C ASP A 159 -10.06 -3.40 -9.87
N ILE A 160 -9.39 -4.43 -10.39
CA ILE A 160 -9.16 -4.64 -11.83
C ILE A 160 -10.47 -4.69 -12.60
N LEU A 161 -11.46 -5.43 -12.10
CA LEU A 161 -12.78 -5.52 -12.73
C LEU A 161 -13.47 -4.15 -12.78
N CYS A 162 -13.39 -3.37 -11.70
CA CYS A 162 -13.91 -2.01 -11.67
C CYS A 162 -13.22 -1.11 -12.71
N LEU A 163 -11.89 -1.15 -12.81
CA LEU A 163 -11.12 -0.35 -13.78
C LEU A 163 -11.49 -0.72 -15.23
N ASN A 164 -11.62 -2.01 -15.53
CA ASN A 164 -12.01 -2.49 -16.85
C ASN A 164 -13.42 -2.03 -17.25
N ASN A 165 -14.35 -1.95 -16.31
CA ASN A 165 -15.70 -1.47 -16.57
C ASN A 165 -15.74 0.05 -16.80
N MET A 166 -14.92 0.81 -16.10
CA MET A 166 -14.82 2.27 -16.30
C MET A 166 -14.22 2.63 -17.67
N ASN A 167 -13.28 1.83 -18.17
CA ASN A 167 -12.65 2.07 -19.47
C ASN A 167 -13.53 1.68 -20.67
N LYS A 168 -14.66 0.99 -20.43
CA LYS A 168 -15.64 0.58 -21.48
C LYS A 168 -16.85 1.52 -21.56
N ALA A 169 -17.05 2.39 -20.60
CA ALA A 169 -18.12 3.37 -20.51
C ALA A 169 -17.67 4.73 -21.06
#